data_b60c0c5b3f4569e43f3dde58574ef6c7
#
_entry.id   b60c0c5b3f4569e43f3dde58574ef6c7
#
_cell.length_a   1.000
_cell.length_b   1.000
_cell.length_c   1.000
_cell.angle_alpha   90.00
_cell.angle_beta   90.00
_cell.angle_gamma   90.00
#
_symmetry.space_group_name_H-M   'P 1'
#
loop_
_entity.id
_entity.type
_entity.pdbx_description
1 polymer ?
#
loop_
_entity_poly.entity_id
_entity_poly.type
_entity_poly.pdbx_seq_one_letter_code
_entity_poly.pdbx_strand_id
1 'polypeptide(L)'
;MQITDDIELVEGARGANVYLISSDDGAILVDSGLPGSGARLFRYLSERPAVKLRYIVLTHADPDHIGGAAAVKRATGAIVAIGAEDAPALAGEKPSKALKGPLGLFFRVFFGVAMRVQYLKADLVLEDGDNIGGFQVIAVPGHTDGSLALWRPQDRVLISGDALLTDRHGAELPPRQSAAGDYPQALKSAAALGQLGYRYLLPGHGRPRVAGVDEPANSDSRERR
;
A
#
# COMPACT_ATOMS: atom_id res chain seq x y z
N MET A 1 -0.67 -1.31 15.85
CA MET A 1 -0.90 0.08 16.30
C MET A 1 -2.25 0.56 15.77
N GLN A 2 -3.16 0.96 16.65
CA GLN A 2 -4.47 1.50 16.24
C GLN A 2 -4.32 2.90 15.65
N ILE A 3 -5.03 3.18 14.54
CA ILE A 3 -5.02 4.47 13.84
C ILE A 3 -6.38 5.15 13.94
N THR A 4 -7.46 4.42 13.62
CA THR A 4 -8.85 4.83 13.82
C THR A 4 -9.59 3.69 14.54
N ASP A 5 -10.87 3.84 14.81
CA ASP A 5 -11.65 2.79 15.50
C ASP A 5 -11.66 1.47 14.70
N ASP A 6 -11.56 1.55 13.38
CA ASP A 6 -11.65 0.42 12.46
C ASP A 6 -10.36 0.11 11.69
N ILE A 7 -9.31 0.95 11.78
CA ILE A 7 -8.05 0.77 11.03
C ILE A 7 -6.88 0.60 11.99
N GLU A 8 -6.12 -0.44 11.78
CA GLU A 8 -4.87 -0.69 12.50
C GLU A 8 -3.69 -0.95 11.55
N LEU A 9 -2.51 -0.43 11.89
CA LEU A 9 -1.25 -0.84 11.29
C LEU A 9 -0.85 -2.18 11.90
N VAL A 10 -0.68 -3.20 11.05
CA VAL A 10 -0.31 -4.55 11.45
C VAL A 10 1.16 -4.60 11.85
N GLU A 11 1.42 -4.86 13.11
CA GLU A 11 2.79 -4.95 13.61
C GLU A 11 3.48 -6.24 13.16
N GLY A 12 4.79 -6.13 12.91
CA GLY A 12 5.63 -7.27 12.55
C GLY A 12 5.59 -7.65 11.06
N ALA A 13 4.80 -7.00 10.22
CA ALA A 13 5.01 -7.05 8.78
C ALA A 13 6.37 -6.41 8.44
N ARG A 14 7.07 -6.98 7.45
CA ARG A 14 8.38 -6.47 7.01
C ARG A 14 8.24 -5.90 5.60
N GLY A 15 9.02 -4.88 5.27
CA GLY A 15 8.89 -4.16 4.00
C GLY A 15 7.87 -3.04 4.10
N ALA A 16 6.83 -3.09 3.27
CA ALA A 16 5.76 -2.10 3.31
C ALA A 16 4.91 -2.19 4.58
N ASN A 17 4.27 -1.08 4.92
CA ASN A 17 3.20 -1.05 5.91
C ASN A 17 2.03 -1.92 5.45
N VAL A 18 1.43 -2.62 6.39
CA VAL A 18 0.24 -3.45 6.16
C VAL A 18 -0.86 -2.93 7.06
N TYR A 19 -2.02 -2.64 6.49
CA TYR A 19 -3.17 -2.14 7.24
C TYR A 19 -4.28 -3.18 7.29
N LEU A 20 -4.87 -3.36 8.46
CA LEU A 20 -6.09 -4.14 8.65
C LEU A 20 -7.24 -3.17 8.90
N ILE A 21 -8.28 -3.27 8.07
CA ILE A 21 -9.49 -2.47 8.15
C ILE A 21 -10.63 -3.41 8.53
N SER A 22 -11.26 -3.16 9.66
CA SER A 22 -12.40 -3.94 10.12
C SER A 22 -13.70 -3.34 9.60
N SER A 23 -14.64 -4.18 9.14
CA SER A 23 -15.99 -3.77 8.78
C SER A 23 -16.99 -4.89 9.06
N ASP A 24 -18.27 -4.56 9.12
CA ASP A 24 -19.36 -5.53 9.36
C ASP A 24 -19.46 -6.55 8.22
N ASP A 25 -19.10 -6.16 7.01
CA ASP A 25 -19.12 -7.02 5.81
C ASP A 25 -17.88 -7.89 5.64
N GLY A 26 -16.93 -7.82 6.57
CA GLY A 26 -15.66 -8.51 6.57
C GLY A 26 -14.48 -7.56 6.43
N ALA A 27 -13.33 -7.98 6.96
CA ALA A 27 -12.13 -7.16 7.02
C ALA A 27 -11.37 -7.12 5.69
N ILE A 28 -10.59 -6.05 5.52
CA ILE A 28 -9.68 -5.85 4.41
C ILE A 28 -8.25 -5.78 4.94
N LEU A 29 -7.36 -6.54 4.34
CA LEU A 29 -5.92 -6.38 4.51
C LEU A 29 -5.37 -5.58 3.32
N VAL A 30 -4.78 -4.43 3.57
CA VAL A 30 -4.13 -3.63 2.52
C VAL A 30 -2.64 -3.90 2.57
N ASP A 31 -2.12 -4.41 1.46
CA ASP A 31 -0.76 -4.94 1.29
C ASP A 31 -0.44 -6.15 2.19
N SER A 32 0.73 -6.73 2.03
CA SER A 32 1.09 -7.98 2.70
C SER A 32 2.57 -8.11 3.06
N GLY A 33 3.34 -7.05 2.88
CA GLY A 33 4.75 -7.01 3.22
C GLY A 33 5.65 -7.87 2.33
N LEU A 34 6.90 -8.02 2.74
CA LEU A 34 7.92 -8.84 2.06
C LEU A 34 7.57 -10.33 2.07
N PRO A 35 8.13 -11.12 1.13
CA PRO A 35 8.11 -12.58 1.19
C PRO A 35 8.52 -13.10 2.57
N GLY A 36 7.72 -14.02 3.11
CA GLY A 36 7.86 -14.52 4.48
C GLY A 36 7.01 -13.78 5.53
N SER A 37 6.38 -12.66 5.20
CA SER A 37 5.43 -11.98 6.12
C SER A 37 4.14 -12.77 6.33
N GLY A 38 3.74 -13.63 5.40
CA GLY A 38 2.46 -14.34 5.43
C GLY A 38 2.20 -15.13 6.72
N ALA A 39 3.20 -15.81 7.28
CA ALA A 39 3.03 -16.54 8.54
C ALA A 39 2.75 -15.63 9.74
N ARG A 40 3.36 -14.42 9.75
CA ARG A 40 3.12 -13.41 10.79
C ARG A 40 1.74 -12.79 10.65
N LEU A 41 1.35 -12.46 9.42
CA LEU A 41 0.02 -11.94 9.11
C LEU A 41 -1.06 -12.95 9.50
N PHE A 42 -0.86 -14.22 9.17
CA PHE A 42 -1.78 -15.28 9.57
C PHE A 42 -1.90 -15.39 11.10
N ARG A 43 -0.78 -15.38 11.82
CA ARG A 43 -0.79 -15.36 13.29
C ARG A 43 -1.55 -14.14 13.82
N TYR A 44 -1.26 -12.96 13.29
CA TYR A 44 -1.93 -11.71 13.67
C TYR A 44 -3.45 -11.80 13.50
N LEU A 45 -3.91 -12.38 12.39
CA LEU A 45 -5.33 -12.60 12.13
C LEU A 45 -5.91 -13.69 13.04
N SER A 46 -5.17 -14.77 13.32
CA SER A 46 -5.65 -15.87 14.17
C SER A 46 -5.86 -15.48 15.65
N GLU A 47 -5.16 -14.44 16.11
CA GLU A 47 -5.36 -13.83 17.43
C GLU A 47 -6.61 -12.95 17.47
N ARG A 48 -7.32 -12.78 16.35
CA ARG A 48 -8.54 -11.97 16.17
C ARG A 48 -9.66 -12.79 15.53
N PRO A 49 -10.18 -13.81 16.23
CA PRO A 49 -11.12 -14.79 15.64
C PRO A 49 -12.45 -14.17 15.16
N ALA A 50 -12.79 -12.99 15.65
CA ALA A 50 -13.95 -12.23 15.18
C ALA A 50 -13.72 -11.57 13.82
N VAL A 51 -12.46 -11.38 13.41
CA VAL A 51 -12.09 -10.74 12.15
C VAL A 51 -12.11 -11.79 11.03
N LYS A 52 -13.12 -11.68 10.17
CA LYS A 52 -13.22 -12.50 8.95
C LYS A 52 -12.62 -11.72 7.80
N LEU A 53 -11.42 -12.11 7.35
CA LEU A 53 -10.76 -11.46 6.22
C LEU A 53 -11.53 -11.78 4.94
N ARG A 54 -12.05 -10.73 4.28
CA ARG A 54 -12.78 -10.82 3.01
C ARG A 54 -11.89 -10.49 1.82
N TYR A 55 -11.08 -9.43 1.93
CA TYR A 55 -10.24 -8.96 0.86
C TYR A 55 -8.78 -8.80 1.29
N ILE A 56 -7.87 -9.04 0.36
CA ILE A 56 -6.49 -8.60 0.36
C ILE A 56 -6.37 -7.63 -0.80
N VAL A 57 -6.29 -6.33 -0.51
CA VAL A 57 -6.13 -5.29 -1.53
C VAL A 57 -4.66 -4.95 -1.62
N LEU A 58 -4.07 -5.12 -2.78
CA LEU A 58 -2.67 -4.81 -3.05
C LEU A 58 -2.60 -3.46 -3.76
N THR A 59 -1.87 -2.51 -3.17
CA THR A 59 -1.74 -1.16 -3.74
C THR A 59 -0.97 -1.20 -5.06
N HIS A 60 -0.01 -2.11 -5.19
CA HIS A 60 0.76 -2.37 -6.41
C HIS A 60 1.55 -3.69 -6.30
N ALA A 61 2.21 -4.12 -7.38
CA ALA A 61 2.81 -5.46 -7.47
C ALA A 61 4.29 -5.55 -7.07
N ASP A 62 4.83 -4.62 -6.27
CA ASP A 62 6.21 -4.75 -5.79
C ASP A 62 6.34 -5.86 -4.72
N PRO A 63 7.48 -6.55 -4.69
CA PRO A 63 7.70 -7.71 -3.82
C PRO A 63 7.46 -7.46 -2.32
N ASP A 64 7.69 -6.26 -1.85
CA ASP A 64 7.51 -5.86 -0.45
C ASP A 64 6.06 -5.43 -0.11
N HIS A 65 5.18 -5.40 -1.10
CA HIS A 65 3.73 -5.23 -0.94
C HIS A 65 2.97 -6.54 -1.13
N ILE A 66 3.38 -7.38 -2.09
CA ILE A 66 2.65 -8.62 -2.43
C ILE A 66 3.18 -9.87 -1.72
N GLY A 67 4.32 -9.80 -1.03
CA GLY A 67 5.10 -10.97 -0.62
C GLY A 67 4.41 -11.94 0.33
N GLY A 68 3.46 -11.48 1.14
CA GLY A 68 2.67 -12.31 2.05
C GLY A 68 1.33 -12.79 1.47
N ALA A 69 0.85 -12.16 0.38
CA ALA A 69 -0.52 -12.30 -0.12
C ALA A 69 -0.92 -13.76 -0.42
N ALA A 70 -0.07 -14.51 -1.13
CA ALA A 70 -0.35 -15.89 -1.48
C ALA A 70 -0.52 -16.79 -0.25
N ALA A 71 0.27 -16.58 0.80
CA ALA A 71 0.17 -17.35 2.04
C ALA A 71 -1.09 -17.00 2.83
N VAL A 72 -1.42 -15.70 2.94
CA VAL A 72 -2.64 -15.23 3.61
C VAL A 72 -3.87 -15.73 2.85
N LYS A 73 -3.91 -15.61 1.51
CA LYS A 73 -5.01 -16.13 0.69
C LYS A 73 -5.26 -17.62 0.93
N ARG A 74 -4.20 -18.45 0.91
CA ARG A 74 -4.34 -19.89 1.17
C ARG A 74 -4.89 -20.20 2.55
N ALA A 75 -4.54 -19.40 3.54
CA ALA A 75 -4.95 -19.62 4.93
C ALA A 75 -6.39 -19.14 5.23
N THR A 76 -6.85 -18.10 4.53
CA THR A 76 -8.12 -17.41 4.84
C THR A 76 -9.19 -17.58 3.77
N GLY A 77 -8.80 -17.89 2.53
CA GLY A 77 -9.71 -17.88 1.38
C GLY A 77 -10.08 -16.48 0.88
N ALA A 78 -9.43 -15.43 1.39
CA ALA A 78 -9.73 -14.04 1.04
C ALA A 78 -9.53 -13.78 -0.48
N ILE A 79 -10.35 -12.87 -1.01
CA ILE A 79 -10.32 -12.40 -2.38
C ILE A 79 -9.12 -11.45 -2.54
N VAL A 80 -8.23 -11.72 -3.48
CA VAL A 80 -7.09 -10.84 -3.79
C VAL A 80 -7.47 -9.87 -4.89
N ALA A 81 -7.36 -8.58 -4.59
CA ALA A 81 -7.66 -7.47 -5.49
C ALA A 81 -6.41 -6.61 -5.74
N ILE A 82 -6.22 -6.17 -6.98
CA ILE A 82 -5.12 -5.29 -7.41
C ILE A 82 -5.54 -4.47 -8.63
N GLY A 83 -4.82 -3.39 -8.92
CA GLY A 83 -5.03 -2.59 -10.13
C GLY A 83 -4.80 -3.39 -11.42
N ALA A 84 -5.60 -3.07 -12.45
CA ALA A 84 -5.62 -3.79 -13.73
C ALA A 84 -4.21 -3.96 -14.33
N GLU A 85 -3.45 -2.86 -14.39
CA GLU A 85 -2.13 -2.85 -15.04
C GLU A 85 -1.06 -3.64 -14.25
N ASP A 86 -1.27 -3.88 -12.96
CA ASP A 86 -0.37 -4.64 -12.11
C ASP A 86 -0.77 -6.14 -11.97
N ALA A 87 -1.98 -6.52 -12.36
CA ALA A 87 -2.44 -7.90 -12.28
C ALA A 87 -1.54 -8.92 -13.00
N PRO A 88 -0.98 -8.62 -14.21
CA PRO A 88 -0.01 -9.52 -14.85
C PRO A 88 1.32 -9.63 -14.06
N ALA A 89 1.74 -8.56 -13.37
CA ALA A 89 2.94 -8.59 -12.54
C ALA A 89 2.72 -9.44 -11.28
N LEU A 90 1.55 -9.34 -10.64
CA LEU A 90 1.15 -10.20 -9.53
C LEU A 90 1.12 -11.68 -9.94
N ALA A 91 0.74 -11.97 -11.19
CA ALA A 91 0.77 -13.33 -11.75
C ALA A 91 2.19 -13.82 -12.13
N GLY A 92 3.20 -12.95 -12.08
CA GLY A 92 4.57 -13.26 -12.49
C GLY A 92 4.79 -13.27 -14.01
N GLU A 93 3.84 -12.77 -14.79
CA GLU A 93 3.87 -12.74 -16.25
C GLU A 93 4.74 -11.59 -16.79
N LYS A 94 4.85 -10.50 -16.04
CA LYS A 94 5.74 -9.36 -16.32
C LYS A 94 6.34 -8.80 -15.01
N PRO A 95 7.42 -8.01 -15.05
CA PRO A 95 7.86 -7.25 -13.86
C PRO A 95 6.85 -6.13 -13.53
N SER A 96 6.77 -5.74 -12.26
CA SER A 96 5.89 -4.64 -11.79
C SER A 96 6.23 -3.30 -12.45
N LYS A 97 7.51 -3.11 -12.80
CA LYS A 97 7.98 -1.92 -13.51
C LYS A 97 9.15 -2.26 -14.43
N ALA A 98 9.27 -1.51 -15.53
CA ALA A 98 10.36 -1.65 -16.47
C ALA A 98 11.63 -0.96 -15.95
N LEU A 99 12.44 -1.69 -15.18
CA LEU A 99 13.77 -1.22 -14.82
C LEU A 99 14.67 -1.33 -16.06
N LYS A 100 15.10 -0.18 -16.59
CA LYS A 100 15.90 -0.10 -17.81
C LYS A 100 17.37 -0.47 -17.54
N GLY A 101 18.00 -1.11 -18.56
CA GLY A 101 19.44 -1.40 -18.59
C GLY A 101 19.86 -2.68 -17.86
N PRO A 102 21.18 -3.02 -17.88
CA PRO A 102 21.71 -4.27 -17.30
C PRO A 102 21.52 -4.35 -15.79
N LEU A 103 21.49 -3.22 -15.10
CA LEU A 103 21.19 -3.14 -13.66
C LEU A 103 19.75 -3.53 -13.37
N GLY A 104 18.80 -3.14 -14.22
CA GLY A 104 17.39 -3.56 -14.11
C GLY A 104 17.21 -5.06 -14.30
N LEU A 105 17.93 -5.66 -15.26
CA LEU A 105 17.93 -7.10 -15.44
C LEU A 105 18.53 -7.84 -14.21
N PHE A 106 19.62 -7.31 -13.65
CA PHE A 106 20.22 -7.85 -12.42
C PHE A 106 19.25 -7.81 -11.25
N PHE A 107 18.61 -6.67 -11.03
CA PHE A 107 17.60 -6.55 -9.96
C PHE A 107 16.41 -7.49 -10.17
N ARG A 108 15.93 -7.64 -11.40
CA ARG A 108 14.83 -8.57 -11.72
C ARG A 108 15.18 -10.02 -11.36
N VAL A 109 16.38 -10.47 -11.74
CA VAL A 109 16.85 -11.84 -11.46
C VAL A 109 17.12 -12.01 -9.97
N PHE A 110 17.81 -11.05 -9.35
CA PHE A 110 18.16 -11.10 -7.93
C PHE A 110 16.92 -11.08 -7.03
N PHE A 111 15.99 -10.14 -7.26
CA PHE A 111 14.77 -10.08 -6.45
C PHE A 111 13.81 -11.24 -6.74
N GLY A 112 13.68 -11.68 -7.99
CA GLY A 112 12.84 -12.82 -8.33
C GLY A 112 13.31 -14.14 -7.70
N VAL A 113 14.62 -14.36 -7.69
CA VAL A 113 15.22 -15.61 -7.15
C VAL A 113 15.49 -15.50 -5.64
N ALA A 114 16.07 -14.38 -5.19
CA ALA A 114 16.47 -14.23 -3.79
C ALA A 114 15.28 -14.00 -2.84
N MET A 115 14.25 -13.28 -3.29
CA MET A 115 13.10 -12.94 -2.44
C MET A 115 12.02 -14.02 -2.44
N ARG A 116 12.08 -15.03 -3.32
CA ARG A 116 11.10 -16.14 -3.38
C ARG A 116 9.64 -15.67 -3.35
N VAL A 117 9.32 -14.66 -4.16
CA VAL A 117 7.95 -14.17 -4.30
C VAL A 117 7.05 -15.31 -4.76
N GLN A 118 5.96 -15.53 -4.04
CA GLN A 118 4.92 -16.46 -4.45
C GLN A 118 3.88 -15.71 -5.27
N TYR A 119 4.00 -15.79 -6.58
CA TYR A 119 3.05 -15.19 -7.50
C TYR A 119 1.67 -15.85 -7.41
N LEU A 120 0.63 -15.08 -7.68
CA LEU A 120 -0.75 -15.56 -7.71
C LEU A 120 -1.58 -14.70 -8.68
N LYS A 121 -2.64 -15.27 -9.21
CA LYS A 121 -3.60 -14.50 -10.01
C LYS A 121 -4.52 -13.70 -9.09
N ALA A 122 -4.81 -12.46 -9.49
CA ALA A 122 -5.86 -11.66 -8.86
C ALA A 122 -7.23 -12.35 -9.05
N ASP A 123 -8.05 -12.29 -8.02
CA ASP A 123 -9.45 -12.70 -8.12
C ASP A 123 -10.33 -11.55 -8.59
N LEU A 124 -9.92 -10.33 -8.26
CA LEU A 124 -10.61 -9.10 -8.60
C LEU A 124 -9.61 -8.08 -9.15
N VAL A 125 -9.96 -7.47 -10.25
CA VAL A 125 -9.19 -6.36 -10.84
C VAL A 125 -9.92 -5.06 -10.50
N LEU A 126 -9.17 -4.07 -10.02
CA LEU A 126 -9.70 -2.77 -9.62
C LEU A 126 -9.32 -1.70 -10.63
N GLU A 127 -10.26 -0.79 -10.89
CA GLU A 127 -10.09 0.37 -11.76
C GLU A 127 -10.36 1.67 -10.99
N ASP A 128 -9.97 2.79 -11.57
CA ASP A 128 -10.24 4.12 -11.00
C ASP A 128 -11.75 4.36 -10.82
N GLY A 129 -12.14 4.81 -9.64
CA GLY A 129 -13.53 5.05 -9.27
C GLY A 129 -14.27 3.85 -8.68
N ASP A 130 -13.70 2.64 -8.69
CA ASP A 130 -14.28 1.49 -8.02
C ASP A 130 -14.43 1.73 -6.51
N ASN A 131 -15.30 0.92 -5.87
CA ASN A 131 -15.47 0.92 -4.43
C ASN A 131 -15.13 -0.45 -3.84
N ILE A 132 -14.30 -0.46 -2.80
CA ILE A 132 -13.99 -1.67 -2.06
C ILE A 132 -13.97 -1.39 -0.56
N GLY A 133 -14.85 -2.05 0.19
CA GLY A 133 -14.94 -1.93 1.65
C GLY A 133 -15.14 -0.49 2.15
N GLY A 134 -15.90 0.32 1.43
CA GLY A 134 -16.17 1.71 1.78
C GLY A 134 -15.10 2.71 1.34
N PHE A 135 -14.05 2.24 0.65
CA PHE A 135 -13.03 3.09 0.05
C PHE A 135 -13.25 3.22 -1.45
N GLN A 136 -13.14 4.44 -1.96
CA GLN A 136 -12.99 4.71 -3.38
C GLN A 136 -11.57 4.37 -3.82
N VAL A 137 -11.43 3.62 -4.89
CA VAL A 137 -10.16 3.33 -5.56
C VAL A 137 -9.77 4.52 -6.42
N ILE A 138 -8.54 4.97 -6.30
CA ILE A 138 -7.95 6.03 -7.12
C ILE A 138 -6.72 5.44 -7.82
N ALA A 139 -6.71 5.46 -9.15
CA ALA A 139 -5.51 5.11 -9.91
C ALA A 139 -4.43 6.17 -9.73
N VAL A 140 -3.23 5.75 -9.33
CA VAL A 140 -2.08 6.62 -9.06
C VAL A 140 -0.83 6.10 -9.77
N PRO A 141 -0.87 6.03 -11.11
CA PRO A 141 0.23 5.47 -11.89
C PRO A 141 1.52 6.27 -11.71
N GLY A 142 2.64 5.59 -11.98
CA GLY A 142 3.97 6.20 -12.00
C GLY A 142 4.98 5.47 -11.11
N HIS A 143 4.60 5.05 -9.90
CA HIS A 143 5.44 4.10 -9.14
C HIS A 143 5.44 2.75 -9.86
N THR A 144 4.27 2.18 -10.08
CA THR A 144 3.98 1.18 -11.11
C THR A 144 2.86 1.70 -12.02
N ASP A 145 2.57 1.01 -13.12
CA ASP A 145 1.48 1.40 -14.03
C ASP A 145 0.11 1.19 -13.38
N GLY A 146 -0.02 0.15 -12.53
CA GLY A 146 -1.25 -0.24 -11.84
C GLY A 146 -1.33 0.19 -10.38
N SER A 147 -0.50 1.13 -9.93
CA SER A 147 -0.56 1.64 -8.56
C SER A 147 -1.91 2.24 -8.23
N LEU A 148 -2.44 1.87 -7.05
CA LEU A 148 -3.71 2.35 -6.51
C LEU A 148 -3.51 3.04 -5.16
N ALA A 149 -4.38 4.02 -4.89
CA ALA A 149 -4.64 4.55 -3.56
C ALA A 149 -6.11 4.25 -3.17
N LEU A 150 -6.38 4.18 -1.87
CA LEU A 150 -7.72 3.98 -1.34
C LEU A 150 -8.11 5.24 -0.56
N TRP A 151 -9.22 5.85 -0.95
CA TRP A 151 -9.73 7.07 -0.35
C TRP A 151 -11.08 6.86 0.32
N ARG A 152 -11.21 7.26 1.58
CA ARG A 152 -12.47 7.27 2.32
C ARG A 152 -12.80 8.69 2.75
N PRO A 153 -13.72 9.38 2.03
CA PRO A 153 -14.00 10.79 2.26
C PRO A 153 -14.71 11.07 3.59
N GLN A 154 -15.46 10.11 4.14
CA GLN A 154 -16.27 10.28 5.35
C GLN A 154 -15.44 10.70 6.57
N ASP A 155 -14.27 10.13 6.73
CA ASP A 155 -13.33 10.41 7.81
C ASP A 155 -11.97 10.90 7.30
N ARG A 156 -11.87 11.11 5.98
CA ARG A 156 -10.70 11.66 5.30
C ARG A 156 -9.45 10.80 5.47
N VAL A 157 -9.61 9.49 5.31
CA VAL A 157 -8.52 8.51 5.32
C VAL A 157 -8.02 8.27 3.90
N LEU A 158 -6.72 8.43 3.69
CA LEU A 158 -6.02 8.10 2.45
C LEU A 158 -4.97 7.02 2.71
N ILE A 159 -5.11 5.86 2.07
CA ILE A 159 -4.07 4.83 2.00
C ILE A 159 -3.39 5.01 0.64
N SER A 160 -2.17 5.49 0.63
CA SER A 160 -1.53 6.01 -0.59
C SER A 160 -0.63 5.00 -1.31
N GLY A 161 -0.38 3.82 -0.72
CA GLY A 161 0.70 2.97 -1.21
C GLY A 161 2.00 3.75 -1.31
N ASP A 162 2.68 3.65 -2.44
CA ASP A 162 3.95 4.33 -2.69
C ASP A 162 3.82 5.64 -3.50
N ALA A 163 2.57 6.10 -3.72
CA ALA A 163 2.33 7.38 -4.39
C ALA A 163 2.63 8.59 -3.50
N LEU A 164 2.39 8.49 -2.18
CA LEU A 164 2.84 9.43 -1.16
C LEU A 164 3.49 8.64 -0.02
N LEU A 165 4.60 9.13 0.46
CA LEU A 165 5.36 8.51 1.54
C LEU A 165 5.44 9.43 2.75
N THR A 166 5.94 8.92 3.86
CA THR A 166 6.31 9.73 5.01
C THR A 166 7.69 9.32 5.53
N ASP A 167 8.29 10.18 6.31
CA ASP A 167 9.50 9.83 7.06
C ASP A 167 9.17 9.12 8.39
N ARG A 168 10.19 8.87 9.19
CA ARG A 168 10.05 8.27 10.54
C ARG A 168 9.26 9.14 11.53
N HIS A 169 9.09 10.43 11.23
CA HIS A 169 8.38 11.41 12.07
C HIS A 169 6.97 11.71 11.55
N GLY A 170 6.58 11.15 10.40
CA GLY A 170 5.29 11.40 9.76
C GLY A 170 5.29 12.60 8.81
N ALA A 171 6.44 13.22 8.55
CA ALA A 171 6.52 14.28 7.54
C ALA A 171 6.36 13.69 6.14
N GLU A 172 5.52 14.31 5.31
CA GLU A 172 5.25 13.86 3.96
C GLU A 172 6.50 13.91 3.07
N LEU A 173 6.67 12.90 2.27
CA LEU A 173 7.71 12.77 1.28
C LEU A 173 7.11 12.49 -0.09
N PRO A 174 7.70 13.02 -1.16
CA PRO A 174 7.31 12.66 -2.52
C PRO A 174 7.64 11.19 -2.81
N PRO A 175 7.09 10.61 -3.91
CA PRO A 175 7.49 9.29 -4.36
C PRO A 175 9.00 9.23 -4.62
N ARG A 176 9.61 8.07 -4.37
CA ARG A 176 11.06 7.91 -4.58
C ARG A 176 11.38 7.80 -6.06
N GLN A 177 12.18 8.73 -6.58
CA GLN A 177 12.61 8.72 -7.98
C GLN A 177 13.27 7.41 -8.41
N SER A 178 14.15 6.86 -7.56
CA SER A 178 14.89 5.62 -7.87
C SER A 178 14.02 4.37 -7.88
N ALA A 179 12.79 4.45 -7.34
CA ALA A 179 11.85 3.34 -7.26
C ALA A 179 10.66 3.49 -8.21
N ALA A 180 10.48 4.64 -8.85
CA ALA A 180 9.38 4.89 -9.78
C ALA A 180 9.71 4.37 -11.19
N GLY A 181 8.72 3.75 -11.83
CA GLY A 181 8.77 3.37 -13.25
C GLY A 181 8.71 4.59 -14.16
N ASP A 182 7.82 5.54 -13.83
CA ASP A 182 7.66 6.86 -14.46
C ASP A 182 7.58 7.93 -13.36
N TYR A 183 8.71 8.54 -13.04
CA TYR A 183 8.78 9.53 -11.96
C TYR A 183 7.97 10.82 -12.22
N PRO A 184 8.01 11.43 -13.43
CA PRO A 184 7.13 12.54 -13.76
C PRO A 184 5.63 12.23 -13.54
N GLN A 185 5.18 11.03 -13.92
CA GLN A 185 3.82 10.61 -13.69
C GLN A 185 3.54 10.38 -12.20
N ALA A 186 4.46 9.76 -11.46
CA ALA A 186 4.34 9.58 -10.01
C ALA A 186 4.15 10.90 -9.26
N LEU A 187 4.89 11.96 -9.67
CA LEU A 187 4.72 13.30 -9.10
C LEU A 187 3.33 13.90 -9.37
N LYS A 188 2.76 13.67 -10.57
CA LYS A 188 1.39 14.12 -10.88
C LYS A 188 0.37 13.40 -10.01
N SER A 189 0.50 12.07 -9.86
CA SER A 189 -0.35 11.27 -8.99
C SER A 189 -0.26 11.74 -7.53
N ALA A 190 0.93 11.97 -7.02
CA ALA A 190 1.16 12.51 -5.68
C ALA A 190 0.49 13.89 -5.49
N ALA A 191 0.65 14.80 -6.46
CA ALA A 191 0.04 16.12 -6.42
C ALA A 191 -1.50 16.06 -6.43
N ALA A 192 -2.09 15.13 -7.20
CA ALA A 192 -3.53 14.90 -7.22
C ALA A 192 -4.05 14.39 -5.86
N LEU A 193 -3.36 13.43 -5.25
CA LEU A 193 -3.69 12.96 -3.90
C LEU A 193 -3.60 14.07 -2.86
N GLY A 194 -2.61 14.96 -2.96
CA GLY A 194 -2.46 16.11 -2.06
C GLY A 194 -3.65 17.08 -2.05
N GLN A 195 -4.49 17.08 -3.10
CA GLN A 195 -5.70 17.93 -3.18
C GLN A 195 -6.91 17.34 -2.42
N LEU A 196 -6.86 16.07 -2.00
CA LEU A 196 -7.98 15.41 -1.32
C LEU A 196 -8.23 15.93 0.10
N GLY A 197 -7.25 16.63 0.68
CA GLY A 197 -7.35 17.18 2.02
C GLY A 197 -7.55 16.12 3.09
N TYR A 198 -6.84 15.02 3.00
CA TYR A 198 -6.90 13.90 3.96
C TYR A 198 -6.53 14.35 5.37
N ARG A 199 -7.14 13.71 6.36
CA ARG A 199 -6.80 13.83 7.78
C ARG A 199 -5.79 12.75 8.17
N TYR A 200 -5.96 11.54 7.66
CA TYR A 200 -5.09 10.40 7.90
C TYR A 200 -4.38 10.05 6.60
N LEU A 201 -3.04 10.07 6.61
CA LEU A 201 -2.21 9.54 5.53
C LEU A 201 -1.57 8.24 5.99
N LEU A 202 -1.91 7.15 5.29
CA LEU A 202 -1.46 5.79 5.56
C LEU A 202 -0.60 5.32 4.37
N PRO A 203 0.72 5.61 4.40
CA PRO A 203 1.61 5.32 3.27
C PRO A 203 2.07 3.86 3.26
N GLY A 204 2.56 3.39 2.11
CA GLY A 204 3.25 2.11 2.01
C GLY A 204 4.55 2.07 2.80
N HIS A 205 5.25 3.20 2.91
CA HIS A 205 6.47 3.32 3.70
C HIS A 205 6.49 4.60 4.53
N GLY A 206 7.07 4.49 5.73
CA GLY A 206 7.15 5.55 6.71
C GLY A 206 6.08 5.44 7.79
N ARG A 207 6.00 6.45 8.65
CA ARG A 207 5.06 6.44 9.77
C ARG A 207 3.69 6.97 9.30
N PRO A 208 2.55 6.30 9.59
CA PRO A 208 1.23 6.86 9.40
C PRO A 208 1.11 8.25 10.02
N ARG A 209 0.51 9.18 9.31
CA ARG A 209 0.34 10.58 9.75
C ARG A 209 -1.12 10.87 10.07
N VAL A 210 -1.34 11.61 11.17
CA VAL A 210 -2.64 12.18 11.53
C VAL A 210 -2.52 13.70 11.53
N ALA A 211 -3.21 14.38 10.62
CA ALA A 211 -3.17 15.85 10.56
C ALA A 211 -3.67 16.48 11.86
N GLY A 212 -2.95 17.47 12.36
CA GLY A 212 -3.25 18.16 13.61
C GLY A 212 -2.70 17.49 14.88
N VAL A 213 -2.11 16.28 14.78
CA VAL A 213 -1.44 15.61 15.90
C VAL A 213 0.07 15.58 15.70
N ASP A 214 0.50 15.42 14.45
CA ASP A 214 1.92 15.28 14.07
C ASP A 214 2.53 16.57 13.48
N GLU A 215 1.84 17.70 13.54
CA GLU A 215 2.48 18.97 13.20
C GLU A 215 3.51 19.29 14.28
N PRO A 216 4.81 19.48 13.93
CA PRO A 216 5.78 19.96 14.88
C PRO A 216 5.29 21.32 15.40
N ALA A 217 5.21 21.47 16.71
CA ALA A 217 4.89 22.73 17.35
C ALA A 217 6.00 23.75 17.05
N ASN A 218 6.06 24.28 15.83
CA ASN A 218 6.88 25.41 15.49
C ASN A 218 6.53 25.99 14.11
N SER A 219 5.53 26.84 14.08
CA SER A 219 5.53 27.99 13.19
C SER A 219 5.24 29.25 14.03
N ASP A 220 6.17 29.53 14.94
CA ASP A 220 6.24 30.85 15.54
C ASP A 220 6.73 31.81 14.46
N SER A 221 5.80 32.33 13.70
CA SER A 221 5.98 33.50 12.85
C SER A 221 6.20 34.73 13.74
N ARG A 222 7.40 34.86 14.29
CA ARG A 222 7.83 36.15 14.83
C ARG A 222 8.14 37.03 13.65
N GLU A 223 7.15 37.84 13.30
CA GLU A 223 7.36 39.16 12.74
C GLU A 223 8.54 39.82 13.43
N ARG A 224 9.59 40.08 12.68
CA ARG A 224 10.64 41.05 13.09
C ARG A 224 10.29 42.35 12.41
N ARG A 225 9.91 43.30 13.23
CA ARG A 225 9.92 44.71 12.92
C ARG A 225 11.32 45.21 12.58
#